data_918c05c2924d46d6cb21771ca8b8f91e
#
_entry.id   918c05c2924d46d6cb21771ca8b8f91e
#
_cell.length_a   1.000
_cell.length_b   1.000
_cell.length_c   1.000
_cell.angle_alpha   90.00
_cell.angle_beta   90.00
_cell.angle_gamma   90.00
#
_symmetry.space_group_name_H-M   'P 1'
#
loop_
_entity.id
_entity.type
_entity.pdbx_description
1 polymer ?
#
loop_
_entity_poly.entity_id
_entity_poly.type
_entity_poly.pdbx_seq_one_letter_code
_entity_poly.pdbx_strand_id
1 'polypeptide(L)'
;MKISVIVPVGDANAWVICKASIERSLAEYGGEVEAEVLPCFDLQHRGAYIARNEGLTKATGDWITWVDCDDFVESKWFTTIANALEAETECDVLVFGINEFRQGRKRRLYSPVAHSEGGSSYARWMLNGLGMPHWLWHRVFRRELWKDVVFHGRVKQDYQASLQVLPRIKCVKFIPDCIYCYVRHGHGLSNYVQKMDYDKACQGFLQLIDKLPEQWRGEARQGMALMLTDVILHDKKVVGANKYLRPYFWRILFIRGMSMRFRIKSLLACLLWWK
;
A
#
# COMPACT_ATOMS: atom_id res chain seq x y z
N MET A 1 -17.37 -18.27 -2.82
CA MET A 1 -16.41 -17.14 -2.91
C MET A 1 -15.12 -17.53 -2.22
N LYS A 2 -13.96 -17.22 -2.81
CA LYS A 2 -12.65 -17.59 -2.27
C LYS A 2 -11.74 -16.36 -2.16
N ILE A 3 -10.95 -16.26 -1.09
CA ILE A 3 -10.00 -15.16 -0.84
C ILE A 3 -8.58 -15.71 -0.83
N SER A 4 -7.69 -15.17 -1.67
CA SER A 4 -6.26 -15.46 -1.63
C SER A 4 -5.56 -14.47 -0.69
N VAL A 5 -4.94 -14.97 0.36
CA VAL A 5 -4.14 -14.22 1.32
C VAL A 5 -2.67 -14.37 0.93
N ILE A 6 -2.11 -13.35 0.28
CA ILE A 6 -0.70 -13.38 -0.17
C ILE A 6 0.18 -12.80 0.93
N VAL A 7 1.20 -13.57 1.34
CA VAL A 7 2.14 -13.18 2.38
C VAL A 7 3.57 -13.23 1.83
N PRO A 8 4.18 -12.08 1.51
CA PRO A 8 5.59 -12.00 1.17
C PRO A 8 6.43 -12.28 2.41
N VAL A 9 7.21 -13.37 2.42
CA VAL A 9 7.98 -13.81 3.59
C VAL A 9 9.46 -13.57 3.36
N GLY A 10 10.00 -12.50 3.98
CA GLY A 10 11.43 -12.19 4.02
C GLY A 10 12.11 -12.63 5.31
N ASP A 11 11.34 -12.92 6.37
CA ASP A 11 11.83 -13.39 7.68
C ASP A 11 10.98 -14.56 8.15
N ALA A 12 11.59 -15.74 8.26
CA ALA A 12 10.92 -16.96 8.68
C ALA A 12 10.45 -16.91 10.14
N ASN A 13 11.14 -16.17 11.02
CA ASN A 13 10.76 -16.05 12.44
C ASN A 13 9.55 -15.13 12.59
N ALA A 14 9.52 -14.00 11.89
CA ALA A 14 8.39 -13.09 11.87
C ALA A 14 7.13 -13.78 11.29
N TRP A 15 7.32 -14.63 10.28
CA TRP A 15 6.24 -15.41 9.66
C TRP A 15 5.52 -16.32 10.67
N VAL A 16 6.18 -16.86 11.68
CA VAL A 16 5.53 -17.75 12.68
C VAL A 16 4.38 -17.05 13.37
N ILE A 17 4.57 -15.80 13.81
CA ILE A 17 3.55 -15.01 14.51
C ILE A 17 2.44 -14.60 13.55
N CYS A 18 2.81 -14.11 12.38
CA CYS A 18 1.86 -13.73 11.33
C CYS A 18 0.97 -14.91 10.95
N LYS A 19 1.56 -16.07 10.65
CA LYS A 19 0.86 -17.31 10.31
C LYS A 19 -0.14 -17.70 11.39
N ALA A 20 0.29 -17.77 12.66
CA ALA A 20 -0.58 -18.14 13.77
C ALA A 20 -1.77 -17.19 13.92
N SER A 21 -1.60 -15.88 13.64
CA SER A 21 -2.70 -14.91 13.68
C SER A 21 -3.71 -15.13 12.55
N ILE A 22 -3.25 -15.44 11.35
CA ILE A 22 -4.12 -15.75 10.19
C ILE A 22 -4.87 -17.05 10.44
N GLU A 23 -4.18 -18.12 10.85
CA GLU A 23 -4.77 -19.42 11.13
C GLU A 23 -5.86 -19.33 12.22
N ARG A 24 -5.62 -18.57 13.30
CA ARG A 24 -6.62 -18.31 14.34
C ARG A 24 -7.83 -17.60 13.77
N SER A 25 -7.63 -16.56 12.96
CA SER A 25 -8.73 -15.80 12.37
C SER A 25 -9.57 -16.64 11.40
N LEU A 26 -8.93 -17.55 10.67
CA LEU A 26 -9.62 -18.50 9.79
C LEU A 26 -10.40 -19.56 10.60
N ALA A 27 -9.83 -20.06 11.71
CA ALA A 27 -10.47 -21.06 12.56
C ALA A 27 -11.72 -20.52 13.30
N GLU A 28 -11.75 -19.21 13.57
CA GLU A 28 -12.90 -18.53 14.18
C GLU A 28 -14.04 -18.25 13.18
N TYR A 29 -13.80 -18.40 11.88
CA TYR A 29 -14.83 -18.21 10.87
C TYR A 29 -15.63 -19.48 10.63
N GLY A 30 -16.94 -19.39 10.81
CA GLY A 30 -17.87 -20.53 10.63
C GLY A 30 -18.71 -20.49 9.35
N GLY A 31 -18.42 -19.57 8.43
CA GLY A 31 -19.19 -19.43 7.19
C GLY A 31 -18.60 -20.18 5.99
N GLU A 32 -19.12 -19.90 4.80
CA GLU A 32 -18.83 -20.65 3.56
C GLU A 32 -17.73 -20.01 2.68
N VAL A 33 -17.19 -18.83 3.04
CA VAL A 33 -16.11 -18.20 2.28
C VAL A 33 -14.82 -18.96 2.47
N GLU A 34 -14.24 -19.45 1.40
CA GLU A 34 -12.97 -20.16 1.42
C GLU A 34 -11.78 -19.21 1.49
N ALA A 35 -10.69 -19.65 2.08
CA ALA A 35 -9.41 -18.94 2.07
C ALA A 35 -8.29 -19.86 1.58
N GLU A 36 -7.36 -19.30 0.81
CA GLU A 36 -6.04 -19.89 0.58
C GLU A 36 -4.97 -18.94 1.09
N VAL A 37 -4.04 -19.44 1.89
CA VAL A 37 -2.90 -18.67 2.39
C VAL A 37 -1.69 -19.03 1.55
N LEU A 38 -1.07 -18.01 0.93
CA LEU A 38 0.02 -18.13 -0.03
C LEU A 38 1.29 -17.48 0.54
N PRO A 39 2.05 -18.17 1.41
CA PRO A 39 3.35 -17.68 1.84
C PRO A 39 4.35 -17.79 0.67
N CYS A 40 4.91 -16.66 0.26
CA CYS A 40 5.89 -16.56 -0.82
C CYS A 40 7.24 -16.16 -0.24
N PHE A 41 8.17 -17.09 -0.20
CA PHE A 41 9.45 -16.93 0.50
C PHE A 41 10.50 -16.25 -0.37
N ASP A 42 11.12 -15.18 0.17
CA ASP A 42 12.31 -14.53 -0.37
C ASP A 42 13.41 -14.44 0.70
N LEU A 43 13.82 -15.60 1.22
CA LEU A 43 14.83 -15.69 2.28
C LEU A 43 16.24 -15.24 1.83
N GLN A 44 16.43 -15.07 0.53
CA GLN A 44 17.65 -14.50 -0.04
C GLN A 44 17.61 -12.96 -0.11
N HIS A 45 16.52 -12.34 0.34
CA HIS A 45 16.32 -10.88 0.33
C HIS A 45 16.53 -10.22 -1.04
N ARG A 46 16.16 -10.90 -2.12
CA ARG A 46 16.20 -10.36 -3.49
C ARG A 46 15.23 -9.18 -3.66
N GLY A 47 14.11 -9.21 -2.90
CA GLY A 47 13.15 -8.12 -2.79
C GLY A 47 11.70 -8.60 -2.75
N ALA A 48 10.89 -8.03 -1.88
CA ALA A 48 9.49 -8.40 -1.67
C ALA A 48 8.65 -8.39 -2.98
N TYR A 49 9.06 -7.62 -4.00
CA TYR A 49 8.40 -7.61 -5.31
C TYR A 49 8.40 -9.00 -5.99
N ILE A 50 9.44 -9.81 -5.76
CA ILE A 50 9.54 -11.18 -6.32
C ILE A 50 8.47 -12.05 -5.67
N ALA A 51 8.41 -12.05 -4.33
CA ALA A 51 7.43 -12.80 -3.56
C ALA A 51 5.99 -12.34 -3.89
N ARG A 52 5.78 -11.04 -4.07
CA ARG A 52 4.46 -10.50 -4.47
C ARG A 52 4.05 -10.97 -5.86
N ASN A 53 4.94 -10.96 -6.84
CA ASN A 53 4.65 -11.48 -8.18
C ASN A 53 4.37 -12.99 -8.15
N GLU A 54 5.15 -13.75 -7.38
CA GLU A 54 4.91 -15.18 -7.17
C GLU A 54 3.52 -15.42 -6.58
N GLY A 55 3.13 -14.65 -5.55
CA GLY A 55 1.82 -14.73 -4.93
C GLY A 55 0.68 -14.45 -5.92
N LEU A 56 0.81 -13.42 -6.76
CA LEU A 56 -0.17 -13.11 -7.80
C LEU A 56 -0.32 -14.26 -8.81
N THR A 57 0.78 -14.92 -9.18
CA THR A 57 0.73 -16.06 -10.11
C THR A 57 0.03 -17.27 -9.50
N LYS A 58 0.16 -17.48 -8.18
CA LYS A 58 -0.45 -18.60 -7.45
C LYS A 58 -1.90 -18.36 -7.03
N ALA A 59 -2.32 -17.11 -6.91
CA ALA A 59 -3.64 -16.75 -6.42
C ALA A 59 -4.76 -17.25 -7.31
N THR A 60 -5.66 -18.05 -6.76
CA THR A 60 -6.84 -18.63 -7.44
C THR A 60 -8.17 -18.08 -6.93
N GLY A 61 -8.17 -17.36 -5.79
CA GLY A 61 -9.38 -16.79 -5.20
C GLY A 61 -10.01 -15.69 -6.07
N ASP A 62 -11.28 -15.43 -5.83
CA ASP A 62 -12.02 -14.32 -6.45
C ASP A 62 -11.52 -12.96 -5.97
N TRP A 63 -10.96 -12.96 -4.75
CA TRP A 63 -10.43 -11.81 -4.06
C TRP A 63 -8.98 -12.03 -3.62
N ILE A 64 -8.22 -10.94 -3.54
CA ILE A 64 -6.83 -10.93 -3.09
C ILE A 64 -6.68 -9.95 -1.93
N THR A 65 -6.03 -10.38 -0.87
CA THR A 65 -5.55 -9.52 0.21
C THR A 65 -4.08 -9.79 0.49
N TRP A 66 -3.41 -8.82 1.09
CA TRP A 66 -2.00 -8.87 1.41
C TRP A 66 -1.81 -8.83 2.91
N VAL A 67 -0.84 -9.58 3.42
CA VAL A 67 -0.40 -9.48 4.82
C VAL A 67 1.12 -9.47 4.83
N ASP A 68 1.73 -8.45 5.41
CA ASP A 68 3.18 -8.42 5.57
C ASP A 68 3.58 -9.38 6.69
N CYS A 69 4.64 -10.19 6.49
CA CYS A 69 5.00 -11.29 7.39
C CYS A 69 5.47 -10.84 8.78
N ASP A 70 5.81 -9.58 8.96
CA ASP A 70 6.20 -8.94 10.22
C ASP A 70 5.04 -8.26 10.96
N ASP A 71 3.82 -8.37 10.42
CA ASP A 71 2.57 -7.90 11.00
C ASP A 71 1.70 -9.07 11.50
N PHE A 72 0.53 -8.77 12.05
CA PHE A 72 -0.46 -9.76 12.42
C PHE A 72 -1.89 -9.24 12.23
N VAL A 73 -2.87 -10.15 12.23
CA VAL A 73 -4.29 -9.81 12.09
C VAL A 73 -5.06 -10.10 13.39
N GLU A 74 -6.15 -9.36 13.60
CA GLU A 74 -7.08 -9.62 14.69
C GLU A 74 -7.86 -10.93 14.47
N SER A 75 -8.32 -11.56 15.54
CA SER A 75 -9.05 -12.83 15.43
C SER A 75 -10.28 -12.75 14.53
N LYS A 76 -10.99 -11.64 14.56
CA LYS A 76 -12.16 -11.38 13.70
C LYS A 76 -11.83 -10.90 12.27
N TRP A 77 -10.54 -10.84 11.88
CA TRP A 77 -10.14 -10.26 10.61
C TRP A 77 -10.82 -10.92 9.41
N PHE A 78 -10.77 -12.25 9.31
CA PHE A 78 -11.35 -12.95 8.17
C PHE A 78 -12.88 -12.89 8.19
N THR A 79 -13.51 -13.09 9.35
CA THR A 79 -14.96 -12.98 9.52
C THR A 79 -15.49 -11.61 9.10
N THR A 80 -14.79 -10.54 9.50
CA THR A 80 -15.18 -9.18 9.12
C THR A 80 -15.07 -8.94 7.61
N ILE A 81 -14.01 -9.42 6.98
CA ILE A 81 -13.82 -9.33 5.52
C ILE A 81 -14.91 -10.13 4.80
N ALA A 82 -15.10 -11.40 5.17
CA ALA A 82 -16.05 -12.29 4.53
C ALA A 82 -17.48 -11.70 4.58
N ASN A 83 -17.94 -11.31 5.75
CA ASN A 83 -19.27 -10.70 5.92
C ASN A 83 -19.44 -9.41 5.11
N ALA A 84 -18.39 -8.57 5.04
CA ALA A 84 -18.45 -7.33 4.27
C ALA A 84 -18.53 -7.59 2.76
N LEU A 85 -17.86 -8.63 2.26
CA LEU A 85 -17.87 -9.00 0.84
C LEU A 85 -19.19 -9.73 0.46
N GLU A 86 -19.76 -10.52 1.36
CA GLU A 86 -21.07 -11.15 1.15
C GLU A 86 -22.22 -10.13 1.13
N ALA A 87 -22.12 -9.09 1.95
CA ALA A 87 -23.13 -8.03 2.01
C ALA A 87 -23.06 -7.06 0.83
N GLU A 88 -21.97 -7.00 0.07
CA GLU A 88 -21.73 -6.03 -1.00
C GLU A 88 -21.07 -6.70 -2.20
N THR A 89 -21.86 -7.10 -3.17
CA THR A 89 -21.39 -7.84 -4.36
C THR A 89 -20.80 -6.93 -5.46
N GLU A 90 -21.08 -5.64 -5.45
CA GLU A 90 -20.64 -4.69 -6.49
C GLU A 90 -19.33 -3.96 -6.18
N CYS A 91 -18.78 -4.17 -4.99
CA CYS A 91 -17.52 -3.57 -4.59
C CYS A 91 -16.34 -4.23 -5.31
N ASP A 92 -15.36 -3.42 -5.74
CA ASP A 92 -14.10 -3.88 -6.32
C ASP A 92 -12.97 -3.94 -5.29
N VAL A 93 -13.05 -3.06 -4.29
CA VAL A 93 -12.06 -2.94 -3.22
C VAL A 93 -12.77 -2.73 -1.89
N LEU A 94 -12.40 -3.51 -0.89
CA LEU A 94 -12.77 -3.30 0.50
C LEU A 94 -11.57 -2.67 1.22
N VAL A 95 -11.79 -1.59 1.96
CA VAL A 95 -10.78 -0.90 2.78
C VAL A 95 -11.19 -0.98 4.24
N PHE A 96 -10.29 -1.41 5.10
CA PHE A 96 -10.54 -1.54 6.54
C PHE A 96 -9.54 -0.76 7.38
N GLY A 97 -9.84 -0.65 8.67
CA GLY A 97 -9.04 0.11 9.63
C GLY A 97 -7.79 -0.64 10.09
N ILE A 98 -6.87 0.11 10.68
CA ILE A 98 -5.53 -0.32 11.08
C ILE A 98 -5.28 0.04 12.52
N ASN A 99 -4.72 -0.90 13.28
CA ASN A 99 -4.05 -0.64 14.54
C ASN A 99 -2.53 -0.61 14.34
N GLU A 100 -1.83 0.28 15.00
CA GLU A 100 -0.37 0.28 15.12
C GLU A 100 0.02 -0.39 16.44
N PHE A 101 0.98 -1.29 16.37
CA PHE A 101 1.61 -1.92 17.53
C PHE A 101 3.04 -1.39 17.66
N ARG A 102 3.32 -0.72 18.79
CA ARG A 102 4.65 -0.16 19.05
C ARG A 102 5.01 -0.36 20.52
N GLN A 103 6.13 -1.03 20.80
CA GLN A 103 6.64 -1.27 22.16
C GLN A 103 5.55 -1.86 23.10
N GLY A 104 4.82 -2.88 22.62
CA GLY A 104 3.75 -3.54 23.38
C GLY A 104 2.46 -2.73 23.53
N ARG A 105 2.38 -1.52 22.97
CA ARG A 105 1.18 -0.68 23.02
C ARG A 105 0.47 -0.68 21.67
N LYS A 106 -0.84 -0.91 21.72
CA LYS A 106 -1.75 -0.84 20.58
C LYS A 106 -2.43 0.52 20.53
N ARG A 107 -2.41 1.17 19.37
CA ARG A 107 -3.21 2.38 19.14
C ARG A 107 -3.87 2.29 17.76
N ARG A 108 -5.01 2.94 17.62
CA ARG A 108 -5.65 3.10 16.30
C ARG A 108 -4.80 4.01 15.43
N LEU A 109 -4.36 3.48 14.28
CA LEU A 109 -3.59 4.25 13.30
C LEU A 109 -4.52 4.90 12.26
N TYR A 110 -5.49 4.13 11.77
CA TYR A 110 -6.45 4.55 10.79
C TYR A 110 -7.78 3.80 11.00
N SER A 111 -8.89 4.51 10.91
CA SER A 111 -10.23 3.93 10.91
C SER A 111 -11.10 4.74 9.97
N PRO A 112 -11.49 4.21 8.82
CA PRO A 112 -12.39 4.90 7.91
C PRO A 112 -13.79 5.01 8.52
N VAL A 113 -14.56 5.98 8.03
CA VAL A 113 -16.01 5.98 8.23
C VAL A 113 -16.61 5.01 7.22
N ALA A 114 -17.63 4.26 7.63
CA ALA A 114 -18.33 3.32 6.74
C ALA A 114 -19.05 4.07 5.61
N HIS A 115 -18.65 3.83 4.38
CA HIS A 115 -19.28 4.37 3.17
C HIS A 115 -18.82 3.62 1.93
N SER A 116 -19.47 3.86 0.80
CA SER A 116 -18.97 3.43 -0.51
C SER A 116 -18.64 4.65 -1.36
N GLU A 117 -17.61 4.54 -2.20
CA GLU A 117 -17.10 5.61 -3.03
C GLU A 117 -16.84 5.12 -4.46
N GLY A 118 -17.08 5.98 -5.45
CA GLY A 118 -16.74 5.70 -6.84
C GLY A 118 -15.23 5.64 -7.08
N GLY A 119 -14.80 4.73 -7.94
CA GLY A 119 -13.39 4.48 -8.22
C GLY A 119 -12.62 5.71 -8.68
N SER A 120 -13.23 6.60 -9.48
CA SER A 120 -12.57 7.83 -9.94
C SER A 120 -12.23 8.80 -8.80
N SER A 121 -13.14 8.97 -7.86
CA SER A 121 -12.94 9.80 -6.67
C SER A 121 -11.85 9.21 -5.77
N TYR A 122 -11.95 7.91 -5.51
CA TYR A 122 -10.94 7.15 -4.76
C TYR A 122 -9.55 7.23 -5.42
N ALA A 123 -9.46 7.04 -6.74
CA ALA A 123 -8.20 7.11 -7.46
C ALA A 123 -7.53 8.49 -7.33
N ARG A 124 -8.28 9.56 -7.52
CA ARG A 124 -7.77 10.93 -7.36
C ARG A 124 -7.29 11.20 -5.95
N TRP A 125 -8.04 10.76 -4.95
CA TRP A 125 -7.66 10.88 -3.55
C TRP A 125 -6.37 10.11 -3.23
N MET A 126 -6.20 8.92 -3.78
CA MET A 126 -4.97 8.14 -3.64
C MET A 126 -3.77 8.79 -4.34
N LEU A 127 -3.98 9.28 -5.57
CA LEU A 127 -2.90 9.75 -6.44
C LEU A 127 -2.35 11.13 -6.04
N ASN A 128 -3.12 11.97 -5.36
CA ASN A 128 -2.70 13.34 -5.04
C ASN A 128 -1.55 13.45 -4.01
N GLY A 129 -1.18 12.35 -3.37
CA GLY A 129 -0.12 12.27 -2.35
C GLY A 129 -0.50 12.79 -0.97
N LEU A 130 -1.76 13.18 -0.76
CA LEU A 130 -2.30 13.67 0.50
C LEU A 130 -3.34 12.71 1.10
N GLY A 131 -3.81 11.78 0.28
CA GLY A 131 -4.78 10.80 0.68
C GLY A 131 -4.18 9.67 1.53
N MET A 132 -4.91 8.58 1.56
CA MET A 132 -4.50 7.37 2.26
C MET A 132 -3.20 6.81 1.68
N PRO A 133 -2.30 6.25 2.51
CA PRO A 133 -1.13 5.53 2.04
C PRO A 133 -1.48 4.43 1.05
N HIS A 134 -0.60 4.19 0.10
CA HIS A 134 -0.76 3.15 -0.93
C HIS A 134 -0.56 1.72 -0.40
N TRP A 135 -0.56 1.52 0.91
CA TRP A 135 -0.37 0.21 1.52
C TRP A 135 -1.41 -0.80 1.04
N LEU A 136 -0.97 -1.97 0.62
CA LEU A 136 -1.86 -3.00 0.07
C LEU A 136 -2.55 -3.82 1.17
N TRP A 137 -1.91 -3.98 2.32
CA TRP A 137 -2.27 -4.90 3.39
C TRP A 137 -3.53 -4.52 4.20
N HIS A 138 -4.09 -3.35 4.04
CA HIS A 138 -5.38 -2.98 4.64
C HIS A 138 -6.52 -2.91 3.62
N ARG A 139 -6.37 -3.67 2.55
CA ARG A 139 -7.34 -3.75 1.45
C ARG A 139 -7.55 -5.17 0.99
N VAL A 140 -8.77 -5.43 0.51
CA VAL A 140 -9.11 -6.64 -0.24
C VAL A 140 -9.55 -6.20 -1.62
N PHE A 141 -9.04 -6.82 -2.65
CA PHE A 141 -9.24 -6.43 -4.05
C PHE A 141 -9.88 -7.58 -4.82
N ARG A 142 -10.76 -7.29 -5.77
CA ARG A 142 -11.12 -8.27 -6.78
C ARG A 142 -9.89 -8.73 -7.53
N ARG A 143 -9.70 -10.05 -7.70
CA ARG A 143 -8.52 -10.62 -8.36
C ARG A 143 -8.36 -10.12 -9.79
N GLU A 144 -9.43 -9.86 -10.52
CA GLU A 144 -9.39 -9.35 -11.91
C GLU A 144 -8.67 -8.00 -12.05
N LEU A 145 -8.64 -7.17 -11.00
CA LEU A 145 -7.91 -5.90 -10.99
C LEU A 145 -6.40 -6.10 -11.11
N TRP A 146 -5.90 -7.28 -10.74
CA TRP A 146 -4.49 -7.64 -10.72
C TRP A 146 -4.01 -8.30 -12.02
N LYS A 147 -4.89 -8.49 -13.00
CA LYS A 147 -4.51 -9.03 -14.30
C LYS A 147 -3.41 -8.17 -14.92
N ASP A 148 -2.31 -8.79 -15.33
CA ASP A 148 -1.14 -8.15 -15.94
C ASP A 148 -0.42 -7.10 -15.05
N VAL A 149 -0.73 -7.06 -13.76
CA VAL A 149 -0.01 -6.22 -12.80
C VAL A 149 1.30 -6.89 -12.42
N VAL A 150 2.38 -6.14 -12.52
CA VAL A 150 3.73 -6.61 -12.16
C VAL A 150 4.38 -5.62 -11.20
N PHE A 151 4.92 -6.14 -10.11
CA PHE A 151 5.78 -5.38 -9.20
C PHE A 151 7.21 -5.33 -9.74
N HIS A 152 7.81 -4.14 -9.82
CA HIS A 152 9.16 -3.94 -10.32
C HIS A 152 10.06 -3.31 -9.26
N GLY A 153 11.19 -3.96 -8.97
CA GLY A 153 12.22 -3.43 -8.09
C GLY A 153 11.76 -3.24 -6.64
N ARG A 154 12.59 -2.55 -5.85
CA ARG A 154 12.43 -2.45 -4.39
C ARG A 154 11.78 -1.15 -3.92
N VAL A 155 11.66 -0.15 -4.78
CA VAL A 155 11.24 1.20 -4.41
C VAL A 155 9.74 1.33 -4.50
N LYS A 156 9.08 1.65 -3.37
CA LYS A 156 7.65 2.04 -3.32
C LYS A 156 6.74 1.10 -4.13
N GLN A 157 6.85 -0.19 -3.90
CA GLN A 157 6.15 -1.24 -4.65
C GLN A 157 4.63 -1.06 -4.62
N ASP A 158 4.08 -0.69 -3.47
CA ASP A 158 2.65 -0.46 -3.29
C ASP A 158 2.15 0.72 -4.15
N TYR A 159 2.98 1.76 -4.31
CA TYR A 159 2.67 2.86 -5.22
C TYR A 159 2.65 2.41 -6.68
N GLN A 160 3.63 1.60 -7.09
CA GLN A 160 3.66 1.02 -8.45
C GLN A 160 2.41 0.20 -8.74
N ALA A 161 2.02 -0.66 -7.80
CA ALA A 161 0.81 -1.47 -7.93
C ALA A 161 -0.44 -0.58 -8.02
N SER A 162 -0.54 0.44 -7.16
CA SER A 162 -1.65 1.39 -7.19
C SER A 162 -1.79 2.08 -8.55
N LEU A 163 -0.70 2.53 -9.17
CA LEU A 163 -0.74 3.15 -10.51
C LEU A 163 -1.33 2.20 -11.59
N GLN A 164 -1.16 0.89 -11.42
CA GLN A 164 -1.67 -0.10 -12.37
C GLN A 164 -3.12 -0.52 -12.08
N VAL A 165 -3.51 -0.56 -10.80
CA VAL A 165 -4.81 -1.06 -10.34
C VAL A 165 -5.88 0.03 -10.32
N LEU A 166 -5.55 1.24 -9.86
CA LEU A 166 -6.52 2.34 -9.67
C LEU A 166 -7.41 2.64 -10.89
N PRO A 167 -6.92 2.61 -12.15
CA PRO A 167 -7.76 2.87 -13.32
C PRO A 167 -8.88 1.85 -13.56
N ARG A 168 -8.78 0.69 -12.93
CA ARG A 168 -9.72 -0.43 -13.11
C ARG A 168 -10.80 -0.47 -12.03
N ILE A 169 -10.62 0.27 -10.94
CA ILE A 169 -11.54 0.30 -9.81
C ILE A 169 -12.76 1.14 -10.15
N LYS A 170 -13.94 0.58 -9.97
CA LYS A 170 -15.23 1.27 -10.18
C LYS A 170 -15.87 1.68 -8.86
N CYS A 171 -15.77 0.84 -7.85
CA CYS A 171 -16.38 1.05 -6.54
C CYS A 171 -15.48 0.57 -5.40
N VAL A 172 -15.43 1.34 -4.33
CA VAL A 172 -14.67 1.03 -3.11
C VAL A 172 -15.59 1.11 -1.91
N LYS A 173 -15.56 0.09 -1.07
CA LYS A 173 -16.28 0.06 0.21
C LYS A 173 -15.31 0.24 1.37
N PHE A 174 -15.67 1.09 2.31
CA PHE A 174 -14.93 1.34 3.54
C PHE A 174 -15.67 0.77 4.74
N ILE A 175 -14.94 0.06 5.60
CA ILE A 175 -15.46 -0.42 6.89
C ILE A 175 -14.60 0.09 8.04
N PRO A 176 -15.20 0.49 9.19
CA PRO A 176 -14.48 1.16 10.27
C PRO A 176 -13.64 0.21 11.12
N ASP A 177 -13.80 -1.10 10.93
CA ASP A 177 -13.17 -2.12 11.75
C ASP A 177 -11.65 -2.12 11.60
N CYS A 178 -10.94 -1.92 12.72
CA CYS A 178 -9.48 -1.99 12.75
C CYS A 178 -9.07 -3.44 13.02
N ILE A 179 -8.90 -4.20 11.94
CA ILE A 179 -8.67 -5.64 11.96
C ILE A 179 -7.28 -6.06 11.58
N TYR A 180 -6.44 -5.13 11.12
CA TYR A 180 -5.03 -5.33 10.82
C TYR A 180 -4.16 -4.66 11.87
N CYS A 181 -3.07 -5.32 12.28
CA CYS A 181 -2.13 -4.84 13.28
C CYS A 181 -0.75 -4.64 12.67
N TYR A 182 -0.47 -3.40 12.28
CA TYR A 182 0.82 -2.97 11.79
C TYR A 182 1.83 -2.90 12.94
N VAL A 183 2.90 -3.70 12.89
CA VAL A 183 3.94 -3.72 13.92
C VAL A 183 5.07 -2.77 13.53
N ARG A 184 5.29 -1.75 14.33
CA ARG A 184 6.36 -0.79 14.08
C ARG A 184 7.69 -1.27 14.64
N HIS A 185 8.48 -1.87 13.78
CA HIS A 185 9.86 -2.25 14.06
C HIS A 185 10.80 -1.06 13.83
N GLY A 186 11.88 -0.96 14.66
CA GLY A 186 12.94 0.03 14.43
C GLY A 186 13.76 -0.23 13.16
N HIS A 187 13.58 -1.37 12.50
CA HIS A 187 14.42 -1.89 11.41
C HIS A 187 13.62 -2.34 10.18
N GLY A 188 12.41 -1.84 9.97
CA GLY A 188 11.59 -2.20 8.79
C GLY A 188 12.25 -1.83 7.45
N LEU A 189 11.84 -2.52 6.35
CA LEU A 189 12.33 -2.27 4.98
C LEU A 189 12.23 -0.80 4.56
N SER A 190 11.27 -0.06 5.09
CA SER A 190 11.13 1.39 4.89
C SER A 190 12.32 2.20 5.41
N ASN A 191 13.17 1.63 6.27
CA ASN A 191 14.39 2.26 6.79
C ASN A 191 15.65 1.90 5.97
N TYR A 192 15.58 0.92 5.05
CA TYR A 192 16.67 0.55 4.15
C TYR A 192 16.67 1.41 2.88
N VAL A 193 16.80 2.72 3.05
CA VAL A 193 16.89 3.68 1.94
C VAL A 193 18.25 3.59 1.22
N GLN A 194 19.23 2.93 1.82
CA GLN A 194 20.60 2.87 1.33
C GLN A 194 20.73 2.01 0.06
N LYS A 195 21.18 2.62 -1.03
CA LYS A 195 21.52 2.01 -2.34
C LYS A 195 20.32 1.73 -3.28
N MET A 196 19.19 2.40 -3.14
CA MET A 196 18.12 2.30 -4.14
C MET A 196 18.30 3.35 -5.23
N ASP A 197 18.18 2.93 -6.48
CA ASP A 197 18.17 3.86 -7.63
C ASP A 197 16.79 4.52 -7.75
N TYR A 198 16.61 5.60 -7.00
CA TYR A 198 15.36 6.37 -7.02
C TYR A 198 15.11 7.05 -8.35
N ASP A 199 16.15 7.42 -9.08
CA ASP A 199 15.98 8.05 -10.40
C ASP A 199 15.37 7.06 -11.40
N LYS A 200 15.92 5.86 -11.47
CA LYS A 200 15.37 4.78 -12.30
C LYS A 200 13.95 4.41 -11.88
N ALA A 201 13.68 4.34 -10.56
CA ALA A 201 12.34 4.07 -10.06
C ALA A 201 11.35 5.17 -10.46
N CYS A 202 11.71 6.44 -10.33
CA CYS A 202 10.89 7.57 -10.75
C CYS A 202 10.61 7.57 -12.25
N GLN A 203 11.58 7.21 -13.09
CA GLN A 203 11.36 7.03 -14.52
C GLN A 203 10.32 5.94 -14.80
N GLY A 204 10.42 4.80 -14.10
CA GLY A 204 9.41 3.74 -14.16
C GLY A 204 8.02 4.21 -13.69
N PHE A 205 7.93 5.00 -12.63
CA PHE A 205 6.67 5.59 -12.18
C PHE A 205 6.08 6.53 -13.22
N LEU A 206 6.89 7.37 -13.87
CA LEU A 206 6.43 8.26 -14.93
C LEU A 206 5.86 7.48 -16.11
N GLN A 207 6.49 6.38 -16.52
CA GLN A 207 5.96 5.50 -17.57
C GLN A 207 4.60 4.89 -17.20
N LEU A 208 4.38 4.54 -15.92
CA LEU A 208 3.09 4.08 -15.45
C LEU A 208 2.07 5.22 -15.39
N ILE A 209 2.48 6.40 -14.93
CA ILE A 209 1.62 7.60 -14.87
C ILE A 209 1.16 8.01 -16.27
N ASP A 210 2.00 7.89 -17.29
CA ASP A 210 1.65 8.24 -18.67
C ASP A 210 0.60 7.27 -19.28
N LYS A 211 0.39 6.11 -18.67
CA LYS A 211 -0.69 5.18 -19.01
C LYS A 211 -2.01 5.46 -18.30
N LEU A 212 -2.00 6.33 -17.27
CA LEU A 212 -3.23 6.72 -16.58
C LEU A 212 -4.13 7.58 -17.48
N PRO A 213 -5.45 7.66 -17.17
CA PRO A 213 -6.33 8.66 -17.75
C PRO A 213 -5.72 10.07 -17.65
N GLU A 214 -5.82 10.86 -18.71
CA GLU A 214 -5.13 12.15 -18.81
C GLU A 214 -5.43 13.07 -17.63
N GLN A 215 -6.69 13.12 -17.20
CA GLN A 215 -7.14 13.94 -16.06
C GLN A 215 -6.51 13.57 -14.72
N TRP A 216 -5.89 12.38 -14.58
CA TRP A 216 -5.24 11.93 -13.34
C TRP A 216 -3.71 12.11 -13.33
N ARG A 217 -3.09 12.29 -14.52
CA ARG A 217 -1.63 12.32 -14.65
C ARG A 217 -0.98 13.45 -13.85
N GLY A 218 -1.63 14.62 -13.82
CA GLY A 218 -1.14 15.77 -13.06
C GLY A 218 -1.11 15.52 -11.55
N GLU A 219 -2.16 14.92 -11.01
CA GLU A 219 -2.27 14.54 -9.59
C GLU A 219 -1.27 13.43 -9.24
N ALA A 220 -1.15 12.42 -10.09
CA ALA A 220 -0.21 11.33 -9.89
C ALA A 220 1.26 11.79 -9.89
N ARG A 221 1.65 12.69 -10.80
CA ARG A 221 3.00 13.29 -10.80
C ARG A 221 3.27 14.10 -9.54
N GLN A 222 2.29 14.88 -9.08
CA GLN A 222 2.38 15.61 -7.81
C GLN A 222 2.53 14.65 -6.63
N GLY A 223 1.69 13.60 -6.55
CA GLY A 223 1.74 12.61 -5.48
C GLY A 223 3.07 11.86 -5.45
N MET A 224 3.59 11.44 -6.62
CA MET A 224 4.92 10.87 -6.74
C MET A 224 6.00 11.81 -6.17
N ALA A 225 5.96 13.08 -6.54
CA ALA A 225 6.91 14.07 -6.07
C ALA A 225 6.85 14.25 -4.55
N LEU A 226 5.64 14.35 -3.99
CA LEU A 226 5.44 14.49 -2.55
C LEU A 226 5.88 13.25 -1.75
N MET A 227 5.70 12.06 -2.32
CA MET A 227 6.17 10.80 -1.72
C MET A 227 7.70 10.75 -1.57
N LEU A 228 8.44 11.48 -2.39
CA LEU A 228 9.90 11.57 -2.32
C LEU A 228 10.39 12.49 -1.19
N THR A 229 9.51 13.32 -0.60
CA THR A 229 9.90 14.32 0.41
C THR A 229 10.73 13.73 1.55
N ASP A 230 10.22 12.66 2.18
CA ASP A 230 10.94 12.05 3.31
C ASP A 230 12.24 11.37 2.86
N VAL A 231 12.26 10.80 1.66
CA VAL A 231 13.46 10.19 1.07
C VAL A 231 14.55 11.24 0.86
N ILE A 232 14.20 12.37 0.25
CA ILE A 232 15.14 13.47 -0.03
C ILE A 232 15.70 14.08 1.27
N LEU A 233 14.88 14.16 2.32
CA LEU A 233 15.30 14.72 3.61
C LEU A 233 16.20 13.78 4.42
N HIS A 234 16.00 12.48 4.30
CA HIS A 234 16.71 11.49 5.11
C HIS A 234 17.97 10.93 4.44
N ASP A 235 18.04 10.94 3.13
CA ASP A 235 19.17 10.38 2.40
C ASP A 235 19.87 11.42 1.51
N LYS A 236 21.01 11.92 2.00
CA LYS A 236 21.86 12.86 1.27
C LYS A 236 22.45 12.27 -0.02
N LYS A 237 22.38 10.96 -0.22
CA LYS A 237 22.89 10.25 -1.41
C LYS A 237 21.85 10.06 -2.50
N VAL A 238 20.59 10.44 -2.26
CA VAL A 238 19.53 10.43 -3.29
C VAL A 238 19.69 11.65 -4.20
N VAL A 239 20.87 11.72 -4.84
CA VAL A 239 21.19 12.76 -5.80
C VAL A 239 20.25 12.62 -7.00
N GLY A 240 19.50 13.67 -7.30
CA GLY A 240 18.63 13.75 -8.48
C GLY A 240 17.13 13.56 -8.21
N ALA A 241 16.69 12.98 -7.09
CA ALA A 241 15.26 12.82 -6.82
C ALA A 241 14.53 14.16 -6.61
N ASN A 242 15.21 15.19 -6.13
CA ASN A 242 14.65 16.54 -5.95
C ASN A 242 14.21 17.21 -7.27
N LYS A 243 14.76 16.81 -8.41
CA LYS A 243 14.32 17.32 -9.73
C LYS A 243 12.83 17.02 -9.98
N TYR A 244 12.28 15.95 -9.40
CA TYR A 244 10.87 15.59 -9.50
C TYR A 244 9.97 16.41 -8.55
N LEU A 245 10.51 16.92 -7.43
CA LEU A 245 9.76 17.71 -6.46
C LEU A 245 9.81 19.21 -6.76
N ARG A 246 10.94 19.73 -7.28
CA ARG A 246 11.17 21.16 -7.57
C ARG A 246 10.08 21.83 -8.42
N PRO A 247 9.53 21.19 -9.48
CA PRO A 247 8.46 21.80 -10.28
C PRO A 247 7.21 22.16 -9.49
N TYR A 248 7.03 21.55 -8.30
CA TYR A 248 5.87 21.75 -7.45
C TYR A 248 6.12 22.75 -6.30
N PHE A 249 7.32 23.36 -6.20
CA PHE A 249 7.70 24.23 -5.10
C PHE A 249 6.62 25.28 -4.77
N TRP A 250 6.23 26.09 -5.75
CA TRP A 250 5.19 27.10 -5.56
C TRP A 250 3.82 26.50 -5.28
N ARG A 251 3.49 25.41 -5.95
CA ARG A 251 2.22 24.73 -5.74
C ARG A 251 2.07 24.15 -4.33
N ILE A 252 3.15 23.66 -3.74
CA ILE A 252 3.18 23.12 -2.37
C ILE A 252 2.67 24.15 -1.35
N LEU A 253 2.89 25.44 -1.57
CA LEU A 253 2.40 26.51 -0.70
C LEU A 253 0.86 26.55 -0.59
N PHE A 254 0.17 26.16 -1.65
CA PHE A 254 -1.28 26.30 -1.79
C PHE A 254 -2.05 24.98 -1.82
N ILE A 255 -1.38 23.82 -1.65
CA ILE A 255 -2.06 22.51 -1.65
C ILE A 255 -3.03 22.45 -0.46
N ARG A 256 -4.32 22.33 -0.73
CA ARG A 256 -5.35 22.13 0.29
C ARG A 256 -5.20 20.77 0.95
N GLY A 257 -5.47 20.67 2.27
CA GLY A 257 -5.37 19.42 3.03
C GLY A 257 -3.96 19.01 3.45
N MET A 258 -2.90 19.69 2.96
CA MET A 258 -1.52 19.41 3.39
C MET A 258 -1.27 20.01 4.78
N SER A 259 -0.83 19.20 5.74
CA SER A 259 -0.44 19.66 7.06
C SER A 259 0.74 20.65 6.97
N MET A 260 0.79 21.64 7.86
CA MET A 260 1.88 22.64 7.88
C MET A 260 3.24 21.96 8.04
N ARG A 261 3.33 20.95 8.90
CA ARG A 261 4.58 20.18 9.10
C ARG A 261 5.05 19.52 7.80
N PHE A 262 4.15 18.88 7.05
CA PHE A 262 4.52 18.22 5.79
C PHE A 262 4.84 19.22 4.70
N ARG A 263 4.15 20.36 4.66
CA ARG A 263 4.43 21.50 3.76
C ARG A 263 5.84 22.02 3.96
N ILE A 264 6.26 22.29 5.19
CA ILE A 264 7.62 22.74 5.51
C ILE A 264 8.65 21.69 5.07
N LYS A 265 8.43 20.43 5.39
CA LYS A 265 9.31 19.34 4.94
C LYS A 265 9.47 19.31 3.42
N SER A 266 8.38 19.40 2.66
CA SER A 266 8.41 19.35 1.18
C SER A 266 9.15 20.56 0.60
N LEU A 267 8.97 21.75 1.16
CA LEU A 267 9.70 22.95 0.74
C LEU A 267 11.20 22.83 1.03
N LEU A 268 11.56 22.33 2.21
CA LEU A 268 12.97 22.07 2.55
C LEU A 268 13.59 21.05 1.60
N ALA A 269 12.87 19.99 1.26
CA ALA A 269 13.33 18.97 0.31
C ALA A 269 13.56 19.55 -1.10
N CYS A 270 12.73 20.52 -1.53
CA CYS A 270 12.95 21.24 -2.79
C CYS A 270 14.26 22.08 -2.78
N LEU A 271 14.58 22.68 -1.63
CA LEU A 271 15.73 23.57 -1.47
C LEU A 271 17.04 22.82 -1.23
N LEU A 272 16.97 21.63 -0.64
CA LEU A 272 18.14 20.78 -0.46
C LEU A 272 18.78 20.50 -1.83
N TRP A 273 20.08 20.80 -1.97
CA TRP A 273 20.85 20.58 -3.19
C TRP A 273 20.47 21.51 -4.37
N TRP A 274 20.21 22.77 -4.08
CA TRP A 274 20.01 23.83 -5.09
C TRP A 274 21.29 24.19 -5.87
N LYS A 275 22.35 23.40 -5.80
CA LYS A 275 23.57 23.61 -6.59
C LYS A 275 23.57 22.81 -7.88
#